data_62bbee845c68c8250fdb5b73c7e92bf3
#
_entry.id   62bbee845c68c8250fdb5b73c7e92bf3
#
_cell.length_a   1.000
_cell.length_b   1.000
_cell.length_c   1.000
_cell.angle_alpha   90.00
_cell.angle_beta   90.00
_cell.angle_gamma   90.00
#
_symmetry.space_group_name_H-M   'P 1'
#
loop_
_entity.id
_entity.type
_entity.pdbx_description
1 polymer ?
#
loop_
_entity_poly.entity_id
_entity_poly.type
_entity_poly.pdbx_seq_one_letter_code
_entity_poly.pdbx_strand_id
1 'polypeptide(L)'
;HTAKVYGKPELGAPPMSVPHIDTRYIDGKKYVLFGPFATYSNKFLKNGSQFDLIDATNKNNVIPMATIGLENLDLVNYLISQVAMSKEDQIKKKKKYYPDAKIEDWKLNQGGQRVQIIKKVPGKDATLQFGTELFASKDGSVTALLGASPGASTSPYIMLNLLEKAFPNQVASEWNPKLHQMVRSYEQDLSTSPALLDQVRIYTSNTLGLKYSPTRAAANDAQNVNQPVLANTH
;
A
#
# COMPACT_ATOMS: atom_id res chain seq x y z
N HIS A 1 -16.99 10.04 -7.18
CA HIS A 1 -16.25 9.67 -5.96
C HIS A 1 -17.26 9.22 -4.91
N THR A 2 -17.06 8.00 -4.42
CA THR A 2 -17.85 7.48 -3.31
C THR A 2 -17.20 7.92 -1.99
N ALA A 3 -17.99 8.47 -1.10
CA ALA A 3 -17.52 8.86 0.22
C ALA A 3 -17.10 7.61 1.00
N LYS A 4 -16.02 7.73 1.76
CA LYS A 4 -15.58 6.73 2.73
C LYS A 4 -15.68 7.32 4.12
N VAL A 5 -16.20 6.54 5.04
CA VAL A 5 -16.27 6.90 6.46
C VAL A 5 -15.35 5.97 7.23
N TYR A 6 -14.34 6.54 7.86
CA TYR A 6 -13.34 5.81 8.65
C TYR A 6 -13.69 5.91 10.14
N GLY A 7 -13.46 4.81 10.85
CA GLY A 7 -13.50 4.77 12.30
C GLY A 7 -12.13 4.95 12.93
N LYS A 8 -12.05 4.61 14.22
CA LYS A 8 -10.78 4.54 14.95
C LYS A 8 -10.20 3.13 14.87
N PRO A 9 -8.87 2.96 14.76
CA PRO A 9 -8.24 1.65 14.86
C PRO A 9 -8.48 1.06 16.25
N GLU A 10 -8.65 -0.26 16.31
CA GLU A 10 -8.66 -0.99 17.58
C GLU A 10 -7.22 -1.14 18.10
N LEU A 11 -7.09 -1.34 19.41
CA LEU A 11 -5.77 -1.59 20.03
C LEU A 11 -5.14 -2.85 19.39
N GLY A 12 -3.88 -2.76 19.03
CA GLY A 12 -3.14 -3.83 18.37
C GLY A 12 -3.47 -4.01 16.88
N ALA A 13 -4.44 -3.27 16.33
CA ALA A 13 -4.75 -3.36 14.90
C ALA A 13 -3.56 -2.91 14.04
N PRO A 14 -3.22 -3.66 12.98
CA PRO A 14 -2.22 -3.22 12.02
C PRO A 14 -2.58 -1.85 11.43
N PRO A 15 -1.61 -1.00 11.06
CA PRO A 15 -1.88 0.37 10.56
C PRO A 15 -2.90 0.45 9.42
N MET A 16 -3.01 -0.59 8.61
CA MET A 16 -3.93 -0.65 7.47
C MET A 16 -5.31 -1.24 7.81
N SER A 17 -5.56 -1.61 9.07
CA SER A 17 -6.80 -2.26 9.53
C SER A 17 -7.77 -1.28 10.19
N VAL A 18 -7.77 -0.02 9.76
CA VAL A 18 -8.76 0.96 10.22
C VAL A 18 -10.13 0.61 9.65
N PRO A 19 -11.14 0.33 10.48
CA PRO A 19 -12.46 -0.01 10.00
C PRO A 19 -13.09 1.17 9.25
N HIS A 20 -13.66 0.89 8.11
CA HIS A 20 -14.34 1.88 7.29
C HIS A 20 -15.50 1.29 6.50
N ILE A 21 -16.41 2.16 6.09
CA ILE A 21 -17.48 1.85 5.16
C ILE A 21 -17.27 2.64 3.88
N ASP A 22 -17.40 2.01 2.74
CA ASP A 22 -17.36 2.67 1.44
C ASP A 22 -18.40 2.09 0.47
N THR A 23 -18.67 2.83 -0.59
CA THR A 23 -19.55 2.38 -1.67
C THR A 23 -18.70 2.07 -2.90
N ARG A 24 -18.94 0.93 -3.53
CA ARG A 24 -18.29 0.53 -4.79
C ARG A 24 -19.29 0.07 -5.82
N TYR A 25 -18.92 0.28 -7.08
CA TYR A 25 -19.62 -0.31 -8.21
C TYR A 25 -18.80 -1.50 -8.70
N ILE A 26 -19.42 -2.67 -8.71
CA ILE A 26 -18.84 -3.93 -9.18
C ILE A 26 -19.80 -4.47 -10.22
N ASP A 27 -19.34 -4.68 -11.45
CA ASP A 27 -20.17 -5.13 -12.58
C ASP A 27 -21.45 -4.32 -12.78
N GLY A 28 -21.33 -2.98 -12.67
CA GLY A 28 -22.44 -2.05 -12.81
C GLY A 28 -23.41 -1.97 -11.63
N LYS A 29 -23.24 -2.81 -10.60
CA LYS A 29 -24.08 -2.81 -9.40
C LYS A 29 -23.41 -2.07 -8.25
N LYS A 30 -24.20 -1.33 -7.49
CA LYS A 30 -23.74 -0.59 -6.33
C LYS A 30 -23.72 -1.49 -5.09
N TYR A 31 -22.58 -1.55 -4.42
CA TYR A 31 -22.38 -2.28 -3.17
C TYR A 31 -21.88 -1.36 -2.07
N VAL A 32 -22.24 -1.69 -0.85
CA VAL A 32 -21.65 -1.09 0.35
C VAL A 32 -20.68 -2.12 0.95
N LEU A 33 -19.43 -1.70 1.15
CA LEU A 33 -18.40 -2.53 1.75
C LEU A 33 -18.08 -2.01 3.14
N PHE A 34 -17.85 -2.92 4.07
CA PHE A 34 -17.39 -2.63 5.41
C PHE A 34 -16.23 -3.55 5.78
N GLY A 35 -15.20 -2.99 6.36
CA GLY A 35 -14.02 -3.70 6.83
C GLY A 35 -12.81 -2.79 6.96
N PRO A 36 -11.61 -3.36 6.97
CA PRO A 36 -11.31 -4.79 6.93
C PRO A 36 -11.55 -5.48 8.26
N PHE A 37 -11.80 -6.79 8.21
CA PHE A 37 -11.61 -7.70 9.32
C PHE A 37 -10.29 -8.43 9.07
N ALA A 38 -9.21 -7.89 9.62
CA ALA A 38 -7.88 -8.45 9.40
C ALA A 38 -7.71 -9.72 10.23
N THR A 39 -7.50 -10.84 9.56
CA THR A 39 -7.29 -12.13 10.18
C THR A 39 -5.87 -12.65 9.91
N TYR A 40 -5.49 -13.71 10.58
CA TYR A 40 -4.25 -14.42 10.34
C TYR A 40 -4.46 -15.59 9.38
N SER A 41 -3.47 -15.88 8.55
CA SER A 41 -3.46 -17.05 7.67
C SER A 41 -2.04 -17.62 7.57
N ASN A 42 -1.94 -18.94 7.60
CA ASN A 42 -0.68 -19.65 7.32
C ASN A 42 -0.34 -19.67 5.83
N LYS A 43 -1.30 -19.36 4.95
CA LYS A 43 -1.09 -19.31 3.51
C LYS A 43 -0.34 -18.03 3.14
N PHE A 44 0.66 -18.12 2.29
CA PHE A 44 1.34 -16.94 1.76
C PHE A 44 0.58 -16.30 0.59
N LEU A 45 -0.21 -17.07 -0.13
CA LEU A 45 -1.06 -16.61 -1.23
C LEU A 45 -2.52 -17.03 -1.01
N LYS A 46 -3.45 -16.32 -1.61
CA LYS A 46 -4.89 -16.64 -1.54
C LYS A 46 -5.20 -18.11 -1.83
N ASN A 47 -4.54 -18.67 -2.84
CA ASN A 47 -4.68 -20.06 -3.28
C ASN A 47 -3.49 -20.93 -2.83
N GLY A 48 -2.71 -20.48 -1.85
CA GLY A 48 -1.59 -21.23 -1.29
C GLY A 48 -2.04 -22.35 -0.35
N SER A 49 -1.05 -23.09 0.18
CA SER A 49 -1.24 -24.18 1.14
C SER A 49 -1.35 -23.67 2.57
N GLN A 50 -2.12 -24.36 3.40
CA GLN A 50 -2.11 -24.13 4.87
C GLN A 50 -0.78 -24.48 5.52
N PHE A 51 0.09 -25.18 4.80
CA PHE A 51 1.43 -25.55 5.26
C PHE A 51 2.51 -24.56 4.85
N ASP A 52 2.21 -23.52 4.03
CA ASP A 52 3.21 -22.57 3.52
C ASP A 52 4.10 -21.99 4.62
N LEU A 53 3.51 -21.56 5.74
CA LEU A 53 4.27 -21.03 6.87
C LEU A 53 5.12 -22.09 7.57
N ILE A 54 4.59 -23.31 7.72
CA ILE A 54 5.28 -24.43 8.38
C ILE A 54 6.49 -24.83 7.53
N ASP A 55 6.27 -25.02 6.22
CA ASP A 55 7.31 -25.42 5.27
C ASP A 55 8.42 -24.34 5.14
N ALA A 56 8.05 -23.07 5.28
CA ALA A 56 9.01 -21.97 5.28
C ALA A 56 9.77 -21.81 6.61
N THR A 57 9.30 -22.44 7.70
CA THR A 57 9.93 -22.31 9.02
C THR A 57 11.21 -23.11 9.12
N ASN A 58 12.28 -22.48 9.55
CA ASN A 58 13.60 -23.10 9.68
C ASN A 58 14.39 -22.47 10.85
N LYS A 59 15.58 -23.00 11.14
CA LYS A 59 16.44 -22.55 12.24
C LYS A 59 16.84 -21.06 12.19
N ASN A 60 16.78 -20.42 11.02
CA ASN A 60 17.18 -19.03 10.85
C ASN A 60 16.04 -18.04 11.09
N ASN A 61 14.78 -18.49 10.99
CA ASN A 61 13.60 -17.62 11.10
C ASN A 61 12.69 -17.95 12.30
N VAL A 62 12.78 -19.13 12.90
CA VAL A 62 11.91 -19.52 14.02
C VAL A 62 12.07 -18.61 15.24
N ILE A 63 13.30 -18.26 15.60
CA ILE A 63 13.57 -17.35 16.73
C ILE A 63 13.07 -15.95 16.45
N PRO A 64 13.41 -15.29 15.32
CA PRO A 64 12.82 -14.01 14.94
C PRO A 64 11.29 -14.01 14.93
N MET A 65 10.64 -15.07 14.46
CA MET A 65 9.19 -15.18 14.45
C MET A 65 8.61 -15.24 15.88
N ALA A 66 9.21 -16.03 16.75
CA ALA A 66 8.79 -16.11 18.16
C ALA A 66 9.00 -14.79 18.90
N THR A 67 10.14 -14.13 18.70
CA THR A 67 10.43 -12.81 19.28
C THR A 67 9.39 -11.78 18.89
N ILE A 68 9.06 -11.69 17.60
CA ILE A 68 8.02 -10.76 17.11
C ILE A 68 6.65 -11.05 17.73
N GLY A 69 6.28 -12.33 17.88
CA GLY A 69 5.04 -12.69 18.55
C GLY A 69 4.98 -12.21 20.00
N LEU A 70 6.04 -12.38 20.74
CA LEU A 70 6.14 -11.96 22.14
C LEU A 70 6.21 -10.44 22.32
N GLU A 71 6.91 -9.75 21.42
CA GLU A 71 7.02 -8.28 21.47
C GLU A 71 5.77 -7.55 20.98
N ASN A 72 4.83 -8.25 20.31
CA ASN A 72 3.62 -7.66 19.73
C ASN A 72 2.35 -8.35 20.23
N LEU A 73 2.23 -8.56 21.54
CA LEU A 73 1.09 -9.28 22.15
C LEU A 73 -0.26 -8.61 21.83
N ASP A 74 -0.32 -7.29 21.75
CA ASP A 74 -1.54 -6.57 21.37
C ASP A 74 -1.98 -6.93 19.96
N LEU A 75 -1.05 -7.02 19.01
CA LEU A 75 -1.32 -7.47 17.65
C LEU A 75 -1.79 -8.93 17.63
N VAL A 76 -1.13 -9.81 18.38
CA VAL A 76 -1.51 -11.23 18.48
C VAL A 76 -2.93 -11.36 19.04
N ASN A 77 -3.23 -10.68 20.13
CA ASN A 77 -4.57 -10.68 20.74
C ASN A 77 -5.63 -10.12 19.79
N TYR A 78 -5.31 -9.02 19.09
CA TYR A 78 -6.17 -8.48 18.05
C TYR A 78 -6.49 -9.52 16.99
N LEU A 79 -5.47 -10.18 16.39
CA LEU A 79 -5.66 -11.17 15.34
C LEU A 79 -6.47 -12.37 15.82
N ILE A 80 -6.23 -12.87 17.03
CA ILE A 80 -7.03 -13.95 17.63
C ILE A 80 -8.49 -13.50 17.74
N SER A 81 -8.75 -12.30 18.24
CA SER A 81 -10.12 -11.76 18.36
C SER A 81 -10.82 -11.65 17.00
N GLN A 82 -10.10 -11.29 15.95
CA GLN A 82 -10.66 -11.20 14.60
C GLN A 82 -10.99 -12.58 13.99
N VAL A 83 -10.14 -13.58 14.24
CA VAL A 83 -10.40 -14.97 13.79
C VAL A 83 -11.60 -15.56 14.51
N ALA A 84 -11.75 -15.30 15.83
CA ALA A 84 -12.85 -15.80 16.64
C ALA A 84 -14.17 -15.03 16.46
N MET A 85 -14.20 -13.96 15.67
CA MET A 85 -15.36 -13.09 15.55
C MET A 85 -16.52 -13.77 14.81
N SER A 86 -17.69 -13.81 15.43
CA SER A 86 -18.92 -14.30 14.80
C SER A 86 -19.49 -13.33 13.77
N LYS A 87 -20.42 -13.80 12.94
CA LYS A 87 -21.15 -12.91 12.01
C LYS A 87 -21.94 -11.84 12.75
N GLU A 88 -22.52 -12.19 13.89
CA GLU A 88 -23.27 -11.30 14.79
C GLU A 88 -22.38 -10.15 15.29
N ASP A 89 -21.15 -10.47 15.68
CA ASP A 89 -20.19 -9.47 16.15
C ASP A 89 -19.73 -8.56 15.01
N GLN A 90 -19.53 -9.13 13.82
CA GLN A 90 -19.23 -8.33 12.61
C GLN A 90 -20.37 -7.36 12.31
N ILE A 91 -21.64 -7.78 12.41
CA ILE A 91 -22.80 -6.91 12.22
C ILE A 91 -22.88 -5.83 13.29
N LYS A 92 -22.61 -6.13 14.57
CA LYS A 92 -22.55 -5.12 15.64
C LYS A 92 -21.52 -4.03 15.32
N LYS A 93 -20.35 -4.39 14.79
CA LYS A 93 -19.35 -3.41 14.35
C LYS A 93 -19.86 -2.56 13.19
N LYS A 94 -20.53 -3.16 12.18
CA LYS A 94 -21.11 -2.45 11.03
C LYS A 94 -22.21 -1.48 11.44
N LYS A 95 -23.07 -1.85 12.40
CA LYS A 95 -24.16 -1.00 12.88
C LYS A 95 -23.71 0.33 13.47
N LYS A 96 -22.44 0.44 13.90
CA LYS A 96 -21.85 1.73 14.30
C LYS A 96 -21.74 2.72 13.12
N TYR A 97 -21.71 2.24 11.89
CA TYR A 97 -21.57 3.02 10.66
C TYR A 97 -22.85 3.03 9.82
N TYR A 98 -23.60 1.96 9.89
CA TYR A 98 -24.87 1.77 9.20
C TYR A 98 -25.87 1.08 10.16
N PRO A 99 -26.67 1.85 10.92
CA PRO A 99 -27.54 1.34 11.99
C PRO A 99 -28.54 0.27 11.50
N ASP A 100 -29.06 0.43 10.28
CA ASP A 100 -30.06 -0.46 9.68
C ASP A 100 -29.46 -1.73 9.07
N ALA A 101 -28.16 -2.02 9.28
CA ALA A 101 -27.54 -3.22 8.76
C ALA A 101 -28.20 -4.49 9.31
N LYS A 102 -28.67 -5.37 8.40
CA LYS A 102 -29.22 -6.66 8.71
C LYS A 102 -28.25 -7.76 8.29
N ILE A 103 -28.20 -8.85 9.04
CA ILE A 103 -27.21 -9.93 8.82
C ILE A 103 -27.39 -10.60 7.45
N GLU A 104 -28.62 -10.73 7.00
CA GLU A 104 -28.98 -11.35 5.73
C GLU A 104 -28.52 -10.57 4.50
N ASP A 105 -28.34 -9.26 4.62
CA ASP A 105 -27.92 -8.38 3.52
C ASP A 105 -26.41 -8.41 3.28
N TRP A 106 -25.65 -9.06 4.17
CA TRP A 106 -24.20 -9.00 4.13
C TRP A 106 -23.57 -10.37 3.88
N LYS A 107 -22.60 -10.36 2.98
CA LYS A 107 -21.75 -11.53 2.69
C LYS A 107 -20.31 -11.20 3.05
N LEU A 108 -19.64 -12.15 3.70
CA LEU A 108 -18.21 -12.06 3.90
C LEU A 108 -17.50 -12.27 2.56
N ASN A 109 -16.67 -11.31 2.18
CA ASN A 109 -15.81 -11.40 1.00
C ASN A 109 -14.36 -11.44 1.44
N GLN A 110 -13.62 -12.45 1.02
CA GLN A 110 -12.19 -12.52 1.23
C GLN A 110 -11.52 -11.46 0.35
N GLY A 111 -10.90 -10.46 0.98
CA GLY A 111 -10.18 -9.39 0.28
C GLY A 111 -8.90 -9.90 -0.36
N GLY A 112 -7.78 -9.60 0.25
CA GLY A 112 -6.46 -10.06 -0.18
C GLY A 112 -5.72 -10.72 0.96
N GLN A 113 -4.55 -11.27 0.63
CA GLN A 113 -3.55 -11.67 1.59
C GLN A 113 -2.33 -10.77 1.47
N ARG A 114 -1.68 -10.57 2.59
CA ARG A 114 -0.48 -9.77 2.69
C ARG A 114 0.57 -10.56 3.45
N VAL A 115 1.75 -10.68 2.88
CA VAL A 115 2.91 -11.21 3.60
C VAL A 115 3.41 -10.13 4.54
N GLN A 116 3.47 -10.43 5.83
CA GLN A 116 4.07 -9.56 6.83
C GLN A 116 5.54 -9.93 6.97
N ILE A 117 6.41 -8.96 6.72
CA ILE A 117 7.86 -9.19 6.67
C ILE A 117 8.46 -9.04 8.06
N ILE A 118 9.30 -9.99 8.44
CA ILE A 118 10.14 -9.93 9.64
C ILE A 118 11.58 -9.70 9.20
N LYS A 119 12.17 -8.59 9.61
CA LYS A 119 13.55 -8.22 9.31
C LYS A 119 14.45 -8.33 10.54
N LYS A 120 15.68 -8.81 10.33
CA LYS A 120 16.78 -8.57 11.28
C LYS A 120 17.36 -7.19 11.02
N VAL A 121 17.49 -6.39 12.06
CA VAL A 121 18.13 -5.06 11.99
C VAL A 121 19.27 -5.00 13.01
N PRO A 122 20.34 -4.22 12.76
CA PRO A 122 21.42 -4.06 13.72
C PRO A 122 20.89 -3.66 15.10
N GLY A 123 21.29 -4.40 16.13
CA GLY A 123 20.88 -4.16 17.52
C GLY A 123 19.50 -4.71 17.93
N LYS A 124 18.79 -5.43 17.03
CA LYS A 124 17.54 -6.14 17.36
C LYS A 124 17.49 -7.48 16.67
N ASP A 125 16.99 -8.50 17.35
CA ASP A 125 16.84 -9.85 16.80
C ASP A 125 15.81 -9.90 15.66
N ALA A 126 14.75 -9.10 15.77
CA ALA A 126 13.69 -9.03 14.78
C ALA A 126 12.95 -7.69 14.81
N THR A 127 12.39 -7.29 13.68
CA THR A 127 11.49 -6.14 13.57
C THR A 127 10.39 -6.46 12.55
N LEU A 128 9.15 -6.11 12.90
CA LEU A 128 8.01 -6.25 12.02
C LEU A 128 8.00 -5.08 11.03
N GLN A 129 8.16 -5.38 9.73
CA GLN A 129 8.19 -4.37 8.67
C GLN A 129 6.80 -4.20 8.08
N PHE A 130 6.22 -3.01 8.22
CA PHE A 130 4.96 -2.66 7.58
C PHE A 130 5.18 -1.97 6.22
N GLY A 131 4.20 -2.07 5.33
CA GLY A 131 4.25 -1.48 3.99
C GLY A 131 4.79 -2.43 2.94
N THR A 132 5.43 -1.88 1.92
CA THR A 132 6.04 -2.62 0.81
C THR A 132 7.55 -2.67 0.95
N GLU A 133 8.14 -3.79 0.58
CA GLU A 133 9.59 -3.99 0.58
C GLU A 133 10.01 -4.59 -0.75
N LEU A 134 11.01 -3.99 -1.37
CA LEU A 134 11.59 -4.46 -2.61
C LEU A 134 12.91 -5.18 -2.34
N PHE A 135 12.96 -6.47 -2.64
CA PHE A 135 14.15 -7.30 -2.57
C PHE A 135 14.77 -7.48 -3.94
N ALA A 136 16.08 -7.52 -3.98
CA ALA A 136 16.82 -7.94 -5.16
C ALA A 136 17.92 -8.92 -4.74
N SER A 137 18.16 -9.95 -5.57
CA SER A 137 19.33 -10.82 -5.42
C SER A 137 20.61 -10.02 -5.67
N LYS A 138 21.75 -10.51 -5.16
CA LYS A 138 23.04 -9.81 -5.32
C LYS A 138 23.44 -9.58 -6.77
N ASP A 139 23.06 -10.50 -7.65
CA ASP A 139 23.32 -10.45 -9.09
C ASP A 139 22.22 -9.73 -9.90
N GLY A 140 21.18 -9.23 -9.25
CA GLY A 140 20.04 -8.56 -9.90
C GLY A 140 19.11 -9.47 -10.71
N SER A 141 19.38 -10.79 -10.76
CA SER A 141 18.62 -11.73 -11.60
C SER A 141 17.19 -11.98 -11.10
N VAL A 142 16.94 -11.75 -9.82
CA VAL A 142 15.63 -11.92 -9.19
C VAL A 142 15.29 -10.68 -8.37
N THR A 143 14.12 -10.13 -8.60
CA THR A 143 13.53 -9.09 -7.74
C THR A 143 12.17 -9.54 -7.25
N ALA A 144 11.83 -9.19 -6.01
CA ALA A 144 10.55 -9.50 -5.39
C ALA A 144 9.99 -8.29 -4.66
N LEU A 145 8.71 -8.01 -4.88
CA LEU A 145 7.96 -7.03 -4.11
C LEU A 145 7.14 -7.77 -3.06
N LEU A 146 7.42 -7.52 -1.80
CA LEU A 146 6.72 -8.11 -0.67
C LEU A 146 5.94 -7.02 0.10
N GLY A 147 4.97 -7.47 0.89
CA GLY A 147 4.10 -6.59 1.66
C GLY A 147 2.79 -6.32 0.96
N ALA A 148 2.21 -5.16 1.23
CA ALA A 148 0.89 -4.84 0.71
C ALA A 148 0.72 -3.36 0.40
N SER A 149 -0.47 -2.90 0.64
CA SER A 149 -0.91 -1.53 0.42
C SER A 149 0.01 -0.46 1.06
N PRO A 150 0.19 0.70 0.39
CA PRO A 150 -0.43 1.08 -0.87
C PRO A 150 0.38 0.59 -2.09
N GLY A 151 -0.17 -0.34 -2.89
CA GLY A 151 0.49 -0.86 -4.08
C GLY A 151 0.17 -0.05 -5.34
N ALA A 152 -1.12 0.12 -5.64
CA ALA A 152 -1.56 0.74 -6.89
C ALA A 152 -1.15 2.22 -7.01
N SER A 153 -1.32 3.01 -5.95
CA SER A 153 -0.99 4.43 -5.96
C SER A 153 0.52 4.73 -5.95
N THR A 154 1.32 3.80 -5.46
CA THR A 154 2.79 3.93 -5.38
C THR A 154 3.50 3.12 -6.45
N SER A 155 2.78 2.42 -7.32
CA SER A 155 3.37 1.52 -8.32
C SER A 155 4.40 2.19 -9.25
N PRO A 156 4.21 3.42 -9.76
CA PRO A 156 5.25 4.05 -10.59
C PRO A 156 6.56 4.22 -9.83
N TYR A 157 6.50 4.70 -8.60
CA TYR A 157 7.67 4.87 -7.73
C TYR A 157 8.36 3.52 -7.42
N ILE A 158 7.57 2.50 -7.08
CA ILE A 158 8.09 1.15 -6.82
C ILE A 158 8.78 0.57 -8.04
N MET A 159 8.22 0.76 -9.23
CA MET A 159 8.81 0.26 -10.47
C MET A 159 10.10 0.98 -10.84
N LEU A 160 10.20 2.29 -10.60
CA LEU A 160 11.45 3.02 -10.77
C LEU A 160 12.54 2.47 -9.84
N ASN A 161 12.25 2.31 -8.56
CA ASN A 161 13.18 1.70 -7.60
C ASN A 161 13.56 0.26 -7.96
N LEU A 162 12.64 -0.49 -8.58
CA LEU A 162 12.94 -1.84 -9.06
C LEU A 162 13.95 -1.79 -10.20
N LEU A 163 13.77 -0.90 -11.17
CA LEU A 163 14.70 -0.72 -12.28
C LEU A 163 16.09 -0.32 -11.76
N GLU A 164 16.16 0.63 -10.84
CA GLU A 164 17.42 1.08 -10.21
C GLU A 164 18.15 -0.05 -9.48
N LYS A 165 17.40 -0.92 -8.80
CA LYS A 165 18.01 -2.07 -8.07
C LYS A 165 18.43 -3.21 -8.99
N ALA A 166 17.63 -3.53 -10.01
CA ALA A 166 17.87 -4.67 -10.88
C ALA A 166 18.86 -4.34 -12.03
N PHE A 167 18.85 -3.08 -12.48
CA PHE A 167 19.60 -2.63 -13.67
C PHE A 167 20.35 -1.31 -13.41
N PRO A 168 21.17 -1.21 -12.35
CA PRO A 168 21.77 0.07 -11.95
C PRO A 168 22.61 0.72 -13.05
N ASN A 169 23.37 -0.08 -13.81
CA ASN A 169 24.22 0.46 -14.87
C ASN A 169 23.43 1.02 -16.05
N GLN A 170 22.38 0.31 -16.48
CA GLN A 170 21.49 0.74 -17.56
C GLN A 170 20.69 1.99 -17.16
N VAL A 171 20.18 2.02 -15.95
CA VAL A 171 19.46 3.18 -15.41
C VAL A 171 20.35 4.41 -15.35
N ALA A 172 21.60 4.28 -14.87
CA ALA A 172 22.53 5.40 -14.75
C ALA A 172 23.06 5.91 -16.10
N SER A 173 22.91 5.15 -17.19
CA SER A 173 23.47 5.49 -18.50
C SER A 173 22.40 5.54 -19.60
N GLU A 174 22.11 4.41 -20.20
CA GLU A 174 21.28 4.29 -21.40
C GLU A 174 19.82 4.71 -21.17
N TRP A 175 19.23 4.34 -20.00
CA TRP A 175 17.81 4.58 -19.74
C TRP A 175 17.53 5.92 -19.06
N ASN A 176 18.52 6.57 -18.47
CA ASN A 176 18.35 7.82 -17.71
C ASN A 176 17.62 8.92 -18.50
N PRO A 177 18.02 9.24 -19.75
CA PRO A 177 17.31 10.27 -20.54
C PRO A 177 15.84 9.92 -20.81
N LYS A 178 15.55 8.62 -21.01
CA LYS A 178 14.20 8.15 -21.25
C LYS A 178 13.35 8.22 -19.99
N LEU A 179 13.91 7.89 -18.82
CA LEU A 179 13.22 7.97 -17.55
C LEU A 179 12.83 9.43 -17.22
N HIS A 180 13.73 10.40 -17.43
CA HIS A 180 13.41 11.83 -17.30
C HIS A 180 12.32 12.29 -18.28
N GLN A 181 12.33 11.79 -19.53
CA GLN A 181 11.28 12.09 -20.50
C GLN A 181 9.90 11.56 -20.06
N MET A 182 9.86 10.34 -19.50
CA MET A 182 8.62 9.69 -19.08
C MET A 182 8.10 10.24 -17.74
N VAL A 183 9.00 10.53 -16.80
CA VAL A 183 8.68 10.97 -15.44
C VAL A 183 9.39 12.29 -15.19
N ARG A 184 8.68 13.41 -15.38
CA ARG A 184 9.23 14.77 -15.28
C ARG A 184 9.87 15.12 -13.93
N SER A 185 9.44 14.43 -12.88
CA SER A 185 9.97 14.56 -11.52
C SER A 185 10.96 13.46 -11.14
N TYR A 186 11.46 12.71 -12.11
CA TYR A 186 12.47 11.68 -11.84
C TYR A 186 13.70 12.30 -11.18
N GLU A 187 14.23 11.67 -10.14
CA GLU A 187 15.35 12.15 -9.32
C GLU A 187 15.12 13.51 -8.61
N GLN A 188 13.88 14.03 -8.57
CA GLN A 188 13.57 15.27 -7.89
C GLN A 188 12.65 15.05 -6.70
N ASP A 189 12.98 15.68 -5.56
CA ASP A 189 12.14 15.64 -4.37
C ASP A 189 11.00 16.67 -4.47
N LEU A 190 9.79 16.19 -4.73
CA LEU A 190 8.60 17.02 -4.82
C LEU A 190 8.20 17.64 -3.47
N SER A 191 8.68 17.12 -2.34
CA SER A 191 8.36 17.67 -1.02
C SER A 191 9.09 19.02 -0.78
N THR A 192 10.24 19.20 -1.41
CA THR A 192 11.05 20.41 -1.32
C THR A 192 10.79 21.41 -2.46
N SER A 193 9.96 21.01 -3.44
CA SER A 193 9.70 21.81 -4.65
C SER A 193 8.19 21.96 -4.92
N PRO A 194 7.47 22.82 -4.14
CA PRO A 194 6.01 22.98 -4.29
C PRO A 194 5.58 23.39 -5.71
N ALA A 195 6.33 24.24 -6.38
CA ALA A 195 6.04 24.67 -7.76
C ALA A 195 6.10 23.50 -8.74
N LEU A 196 7.14 22.68 -8.66
CA LEU A 196 7.26 21.46 -9.49
C LEU A 196 6.15 20.45 -9.17
N LEU A 197 5.82 20.28 -7.89
CA LEU A 197 4.73 19.43 -7.45
C LEU A 197 3.40 19.85 -8.11
N ASP A 198 3.08 21.13 -8.07
CA ASP A 198 1.87 21.66 -8.69
C ASP A 198 1.88 21.51 -10.22
N GLN A 199 3.01 21.77 -10.88
CA GLN A 199 3.15 21.55 -12.33
C GLN A 199 2.89 20.10 -12.72
N VAL A 200 3.51 19.14 -12.01
CA VAL A 200 3.32 17.70 -12.25
C VAL A 200 1.87 17.29 -12.01
N ARG A 201 1.24 17.80 -10.92
CA ARG A 201 -0.16 17.50 -10.61
C ARG A 201 -1.14 18.09 -11.61
N ILE A 202 -0.93 19.31 -12.07
CA ILE A 202 -1.74 19.93 -13.12
C ILE A 202 -1.64 19.10 -14.40
N TYR A 203 -0.43 18.77 -14.83
CA TYR A 203 -0.20 17.98 -16.03
C TYR A 203 -0.89 16.60 -15.94
N THR A 204 -0.64 15.86 -14.87
CA THR A 204 -1.22 14.52 -14.71
C THR A 204 -2.74 14.55 -14.55
N SER A 205 -3.28 15.55 -13.85
CA SER A 205 -4.72 15.70 -13.70
C SER A 205 -5.40 16.04 -15.02
N ASN A 206 -4.83 16.92 -15.81
CA ASN A 206 -5.35 17.26 -17.14
C ASN A 206 -5.31 16.04 -18.07
N THR A 207 -4.19 15.30 -18.07
CA THR A 207 -4.02 14.10 -18.90
C THR A 207 -5.02 13.00 -18.53
N LEU A 208 -5.34 12.85 -17.23
CA LEU A 208 -6.23 11.81 -16.72
C LEU A 208 -7.69 12.26 -16.58
N GLY A 209 -8.03 13.50 -16.95
CA GLY A 209 -9.38 14.04 -16.77
C GLY A 209 -9.79 14.19 -15.31
N LEU A 210 -8.84 14.38 -14.39
CA LEU A 210 -9.08 14.55 -12.97
C LEU A 210 -9.21 16.04 -12.61
N LYS A 211 -9.97 16.32 -11.54
CA LYS A 211 -10.03 17.68 -10.98
C LYS A 211 -8.87 17.89 -10.02
N TYR A 212 -8.11 18.93 -10.26
CA TYR A 212 -7.06 19.40 -9.37
C TYR A 212 -7.20 20.92 -9.17
N SER A 213 -7.09 21.37 -7.93
CA SER A 213 -7.01 22.78 -7.58
C SER A 213 -5.60 23.04 -7.05
N PRO A 214 -4.78 23.85 -7.73
CA PRO A 214 -3.44 24.18 -7.27
C PRO A 214 -3.46 24.93 -5.95
N THR A 215 -2.38 24.85 -5.20
CA THR A 215 -2.19 25.65 -4.00
C THR A 215 -2.08 27.13 -4.35
N ARG A 216 -2.40 28.04 -3.40
CA ARG A 216 -2.41 29.49 -3.64
C ARG A 216 -1.10 30.05 -4.20
N ALA A 217 0.04 29.44 -3.89
CA ALA A 217 1.36 29.82 -4.41
C ALA A 217 1.47 29.54 -5.92
N ALA A 218 0.93 28.43 -6.39
CA ALA A 218 0.99 28.05 -7.80
C ALA A 218 -0.10 28.70 -8.65
N ALA A 219 -1.18 29.20 -8.05
CA ALA A 219 -2.21 29.94 -8.79
C ALA A 219 -1.69 31.24 -9.40
N ASN A 220 -0.70 31.86 -8.77
CA ASN A 220 -0.05 33.07 -9.28
C ASN A 220 0.97 32.74 -10.39
N ASP A 221 1.60 31.55 -10.36
CA ASP A 221 2.55 31.10 -11.38
C ASP A 221 1.85 30.40 -12.57
N ALA A 222 0.64 29.85 -12.38
CA ALA A 222 -0.10 29.13 -13.43
C ALA A 222 -0.56 30.05 -14.58
N GLN A 223 -0.59 31.36 -14.40
CA GLN A 223 -0.82 32.31 -15.49
C GLN A 223 0.38 32.37 -16.48
N ASN A 224 1.55 31.90 -16.07
CA ASN A 224 2.77 31.86 -16.92
C ASN A 224 3.06 30.47 -17.54
N VAL A 225 2.32 29.43 -17.23
CA VAL A 225 2.65 28.02 -17.60
C VAL A 225 2.02 27.61 -18.96
N ASN A 226 1.46 28.50 -19.73
CA ASN A 226 1.04 28.20 -21.11
C ASN A 226 2.21 28.11 -22.12
N GLN A 227 3.46 28.19 -21.67
CA GLN A 227 4.60 27.92 -22.52
C GLN A 227 5.11 26.48 -22.31
N PRO A 228 5.25 25.68 -23.42
CA PRO A 228 5.91 24.40 -23.34
C PRO A 228 7.36 24.65 -22.87
N VAL A 229 7.78 23.92 -21.84
CA VAL A 229 9.20 23.88 -21.46
C VAL A 229 9.95 23.25 -22.63
N LEU A 230 10.47 24.09 -23.50
CA LEU A 230 11.39 23.68 -24.52
C LEU A 230 12.64 23.11 -23.84
N ALA A 231 12.98 21.88 -24.19
CA ALA A 231 14.22 21.26 -23.80
C ALA A 231 15.39 22.18 -24.19
N ASN A 232 16.15 22.65 -23.22
CA ASN A 232 17.47 23.18 -23.50
C ASN A 232 18.36 22.00 -23.91
N THR A 233 18.52 21.87 -25.23
CA THR A 233 19.62 21.12 -25.84
C THR A 233 20.90 21.93 -25.62
N HIS A 234 21.79 21.44 -24.78
CA HIS A 234 23.23 21.63 -24.88
C HIS A 234 23.92 20.32 -24.51
#